data_7e4207f04e2527f1f65158f17e57a4a0
#
_entry.id   7e4207f04e2527f1f65158f17e57a4a0
#
_cell.length_a   1.000
_cell.length_b   1.000
_cell.length_c   1.000
_cell.angle_alpha   90.00
_cell.angle_beta   90.00
_cell.angle_gamma   90.00
#
_symmetry.space_group_name_H-M   'P 1'
#
loop_
_entity.id
_entity.type
_entity.pdbx_description
1 polymer ?
#
loop_
_entity_poly.entity_id
_entity_poly.type
_entity_poly.pdbx_seq_one_letter_code
_entity_poly.pdbx_strand_id
1 'polypeptide(L)'
;SLSLLQYLLSCTYELNSSHYKAARQHLNLNLTHTLNSHLFYELRISQYEQDYRKGIWIDSTSSWKDSTEYSAYSDYDWNYEAGNGYEFYARRDPPQYTISATKTFDLRGDVIWQMNTWNELKAGFQYKQHNLTLSNPYDPGRAIPYRDEYNFIPVETAAYFQNKVEFPFLVINVGLRFDQFDGQVSYRQNPLYDSTRTTSTPKNQISPRLGIAHPISDRTKIHFAYGHFFQNPPYAYLYNRLNYDMTVLSPVFGDPNMDAEKTVAYEVGLTHQFSSTFLGRFNAFYKDVTNLVGTRYYAPYAEDAPDRYIGYTLVINEDYAFSKGVEINLEYDLKKMATAKLSYTYSIAKGSASYADEQYPGSIETTTLYNLDFDRTHGLNFYGSVRSGKHQGLKLLNIYPFQRADLGFVIQANSGTPYTPYARDIGLVEINSLRKPSTYTIDMILGKRFALAGKISARTFLEILNLTNARNAIIIFTSSGEPDYSLVPGHSEEYLNNPSHFGPPRTFRLGLA
;
A
#
# COMPACT_ATOMS: atom_id res chain seq x y z
N SER A 1 -22.00 13.43 -25.89
CA SER A 1 -21.64 12.17 -26.56
C SER A 1 -21.80 11.05 -25.57
N LEU A 2 -22.66 10.08 -25.86
CA LEU A 2 -22.74 8.83 -25.11
C LEU A 2 -21.45 8.03 -25.40
N SER A 3 -20.54 7.93 -24.45
CA SER A 3 -19.46 6.96 -24.56
C SER A 3 -19.97 5.60 -24.07
N LEU A 4 -19.95 4.65 -24.99
CA LEU A 4 -20.48 3.30 -24.81
C LEU A 4 -19.82 2.51 -23.69
N LEU A 5 -20.62 1.58 -23.14
CA LEU A 5 -20.23 0.50 -22.23
C LEU A 5 -18.81 -0.02 -22.49
N GLN A 6 -17.94 0.11 -21.51
CA GLN A 6 -16.68 -0.61 -21.52
C GLN A 6 -16.84 -1.87 -20.63
N TYR A 7 -17.09 -2.99 -21.29
CA TYR A 7 -17.00 -4.32 -20.67
C TYR A 7 -15.53 -4.59 -20.37
N LEU A 8 -15.14 -4.58 -19.12
CA LEU A 8 -13.88 -5.19 -18.69
C LEU A 8 -14.15 -6.66 -18.37
N LEU A 9 -13.56 -7.50 -19.19
CA LEU A 9 -13.56 -8.95 -19.09
C LEU A 9 -13.22 -9.44 -17.67
N SER A 10 -13.92 -10.48 -17.22
CA SER A 10 -13.56 -11.23 -16.02
C SER A 10 -12.14 -11.79 -16.19
N CYS A 11 -11.18 -11.28 -15.46
CA CYS A 11 -9.87 -11.92 -15.32
C CYS A 11 -9.95 -12.94 -14.20
N THR A 12 -10.06 -14.21 -14.56
CA THR A 12 -9.83 -15.31 -13.62
C THR A 12 -8.33 -15.54 -13.56
N TYR A 13 -7.68 -15.13 -12.48
CA TYR A 13 -6.29 -15.49 -12.23
C TYR A 13 -6.25 -16.82 -11.50
N GLU A 14 -5.96 -17.90 -12.24
CA GLU A 14 -5.48 -19.15 -11.64
C GLU A 14 -3.98 -19.00 -11.45
N LEU A 15 -3.54 -18.62 -10.26
CA LEU A 15 -2.16 -18.81 -9.88
C LEU A 15 -1.96 -20.28 -9.52
N ASN A 16 -0.98 -20.92 -10.16
CA ASN A 16 -0.58 -22.32 -9.98
C ASN A 16 -0.05 -22.68 -8.57
N SER A 17 -0.30 -21.85 -7.57
CA SER A 17 -0.13 -22.22 -6.18
C SER A 17 -1.48 -22.77 -5.70
N SER A 18 -1.50 -24.03 -5.36
CA SER A 18 -2.62 -24.90 -5.04
C SER A 18 -3.64 -24.41 -3.99
N HIS A 19 -3.72 -23.11 -3.65
CA HIS A 19 -4.39 -22.70 -2.43
C HIS A 19 -5.38 -21.55 -2.52
N TYR A 20 -5.54 -20.84 -3.65
CA TYR A 20 -6.56 -19.79 -3.75
C TYR A 20 -7.11 -19.55 -5.15
N LYS A 21 -8.38 -19.13 -5.23
CA LYS A 21 -9.06 -18.71 -6.44
C LYS A 21 -9.71 -17.35 -6.18
N ALA A 22 -9.53 -16.41 -7.12
CA ALA A 22 -10.20 -15.13 -7.08
C ALA A 22 -10.89 -14.87 -8.42
N ALA A 23 -12.17 -14.50 -8.38
CA ALA A 23 -12.92 -13.98 -9.52
C ALA A 23 -13.29 -12.53 -9.27
N ARG A 24 -13.15 -11.67 -10.29
CA ARG A 24 -13.48 -10.25 -10.19
C ARG A 24 -14.27 -9.83 -11.41
N GLN A 25 -15.31 -9.03 -11.18
CA GLN A 25 -16.11 -8.41 -12.24
C GLN A 25 -16.29 -6.93 -11.92
N HIS A 26 -16.19 -6.08 -12.94
CA HIS A 26 -16.43 -4.65 -12.78
C HIS A 26 -17.23 -4.15 -13.98
N LEU A 27 -18.46 -3.70 -13.71
CA LEU A 27 -19.32 -3.01 -14.68
C LEU A 27 -19.28 -1.52 -14.35
N ASN A 28 -19.03 -0.68 -15.36
CA ASN A 28 -18.96 0.76 -15.19
C ASN A 28 -19.68 1.47 -16.35
N LEU A 29 -20.66 2.32 -16.03
CA LEU A 29 -21.36 3.17 -16.96
C LEU A 29 -21.03 4.64 -16.66
N ASN A 30 -20.44 5.34 -17.62
CA ASN A 30 -20.13 6.76 -17.50
C ASN A 30 -20.97 7.55 -18.52
N LEU A 31 -21.65 8.56 -18.03
CA LEU A 31 -22.36 9.54 -18.84
C LEU A 31 -21.72 10.91 -18.62
N THR A 32 -21.12 11.48 -19.67
CA THR A 32 -20.67 12.87 -19.67
C THR A 32 -21.56 13.66 -20.61
N HIS A 33 -22.19 14.70 -20.10
CA HIS A 33 -23.06 15.57 -20.90
C HIS A 33 -22.63 17.02 -20.74
N THR A 34 -22.31 17.64 -21.85
CA THR A 34 -21.96 19.06 -21.98
C THR A 34 -23.21 19.85 -22.31
N LEU A 35 -23.67 20.65 -21.36
CA LEU A 35 -24.86 21.52 -21.55
C LEU A 35 -24.52 22.73 -22.42
N ASN A 36 -23.34 23.33 -22.21
CA ASN A 36 -22.78 24.41 -23.00
C ASN A 36 -21.25 24.46 -22.84
N SER A 37 -20.57 25.43 -23.45
CA SER A 37 -19.11 25.58 -23.39
C SER A 37 -18.55 25.79 -21.98
N HIS A 38 -19.39 26.07 -20.98
CA HIS A 38 -19.01 26.44 -19.61
C HIS A 38 -19.50 25.47 -18.56
N LEU A 39 -20.44 24.57 -18.89
CA LEU A 39 -21.11 23.70 -17.94
C LEU A 39 -21.24 22.29 -18.49
N PHE A 40 -20.69 21.34 -17.76
CA PHE A 40 -20.90 19.92 -18.01
C PHE A 40 -21.07 19.15 -16.70
N TYR A 41 -21.70 18.00 -16.79
CA TYR A 41 -21.80 17.07 -15.68
C TYR A 41 -21.41 15.66 -16.11
N GLU A 42 -20.98 14.89 -15.12
CA GLU A 42 -20.65 13.48 -15.25
C GLU A 42 -21.48 12.68 -14.25
N LEU A 43 -22.05 11.58 -14.72
CA LEU A 43 -22.71 10.59 -13.87
C LEU A 43 -22.04 9.25 -14.10
N ARG A 44 -21.61 8.62 -13.02
CA ARG A 44 -20.97 7.30 -13.04
C ARG A 44 -21.78 6.35 -12.16
N ILE A 45 -22.10 5.20 -12.73
CA ILE A 45 -22.70 4.08 -12.03
C ILE A 45 -21.76 2.90 -12.21
N SER A 46 -21.32 2.27 -11.13
CA SER A 46 -20.49 1.09 -11.23
C SER A 46 -20.90 0.02 -10.23
N GLN A 47 -20.69 -1.22 -10.63
CA GLN A 47 -20.84 -2.39 -9.79
C GLN A 47 -19.54 -3.20 -9.87
N TYR A 48 -18.96 -3.45 -8.70
CA TYR A 48 -17.78 -4.28 -8.54
C TYR A 48 -18.16 -5.52 -7.73
N GLU A 49 -17.73 -6.69 -8.19
CA GLU A 49 -17.87 -7.95 -7.47
C GLU A 49 -16.53 -8.66 -7.42
N GLN A 50 -16.21 -9.19 -6.25
CA GLN A 50 -15.05 -10.03 -6.04
C GLN A 50 -15.45 -11.22 -5.17
N ASP A 51 -15.20 -12.43 -5.69
CA ASP A 51 -15.25 -13.66 -4.92
C ASP A 51 -13.82 -14.16 -4.70
N TYR A 52 -13.50 -14.52 -3.46
CA TYR A 52 -12.21 -15.05 -3.07
C TYR A 52 -12.40 -16.32 -2.27
N ARG A 53 -11.64 -17.35 -2.62
CA ARG A 53 -11.61 -18.63 -1.92
C ARG A 53 -10.17 -19.03 -1.69
N LYS A 54 -9.87 -19.43 -0.47
CA LYS A 54 -8.59 -20.01 -0.07
C LYS A 54 -8.89 -21.31 0.68
N GLY A 55 -8.16 -22.38 0.38
CA GLY A 55 -8.37 -23.68 1.04
C GLY A 55 -7.53 -24.77 0.40
N ILE A 56 -7.81 -26.01 0.78
CA ILE A 56 -7.13 -27.20 0.25
C ILE A 56 -7.95 -27.76 -0.91
N TRP A 57 -7.28 -28.09 -2.02
CA TRP A 57 -7.89 -28.77 -3.16
C TRP A 57 -7.97 -30.28 -2.90
N ILE A 58 -9.08 -30.90 -3.31
CA ILE A 58 -9.26 -32.35 -3.12
C ILE A 58 -8.61 -33.14 -4.25
N ASP A 59 -8.61 -32.60 -5.48
CA ASP A 59 -8.09 -33.30 -6.66
C ASP A 59 -7.70 -32.37 -7.80
N SER A 60 -7.16 -32.96 -8.88
CA SER A 60 -6.75 -32.25 -10.11
C SER A 60 -7.94 -31.72 -10.94
N THR A 61 -9.19 -31.97 -10.53
CA THR A 61 -10.41 -31.57 -11.27
C THR A 61 -11.05 -30.30 -10.77
N SER A 62 -10.35 -29.55 -9.90
CA SER A 62 -10.77 -28.22 -9.42
C SER A 62 -11.95 -28.20 -8.43
N SER A 63 -12.25 -29.29 -7.75
CA SER A 63 -13.22 -29.25 -6.66
C SER A 63 -12.58 -28.85 -5.32
N TRP A 64 -13.25 -27.95 -4.60
CA TRP A 64 -12.87 -27.56 -3.26
C TRP A 64 -13.57 -28.48 -2.24
N LYS A 65 -12.85 -28.87 -1.17
CA LYS A 65 -13.54 -29.44 -0.01
C LYS A 65 -14.51 -28.40 0.54
N ASP A 66 -15.79 -28.73 0.57
CA ASP A 66 -16.78 -27.92 1.26
C ASP A 66 -16.55 -27.99 2.78
N SER A 67 -16.93 -26.93 3.49
CA SER A 67 -16.80 -26.88 4.96
C SER A 67 -17.48 -28.04 5.68
N THR A 68 -18.45 -28.71 5.04
CA THR A 68 -19.14 -29.91 5.56
C THR A 68 -18.31 -31.19 5.41
N GLU A 69 -17.34 -31.23 4.50
CA GLU A 69 -16.47 -32.41 4.28
C GLU A 69 -15.20 -32.38 5.15
N TYR A 70 -14.98 -31.31 5.88
CA TYR A 70 -13.86 -31.18 6.80
C TYR A 70 -13.90 -32.14 8.00
N SER A 71 -15.00 -32.85 8.21
CA SER A 71 -15.07 -33.95 9.17
C SER A 71 -14.12 -35.12 8.84
N ALA A 72 -13.66 -35.22 7.58
CA ALA A 72 -12.65 -36.19 7.15
C ALA A 72 -11.20 -35.76 7.50
N TYR A 73 -10.99 -34.59 8.07
CA TYR A 73 -9.68 -34.16 8.57
C TYR A 73 -9.22 -34.92 9.82
N SER A 74 -10.08 -35.68 10.46
CA SER A 74 -9.70 -36.62 11.51
C SER A 74 -8.73 -37.69 11.04
N ASP A 75 -8.69 -37.98 9.72
CA ASP A 75 -7.78 -38.95 9.11
C ASP A 75 -6.46 -38.34 8.61
N TYR A 76 -6.27 -37.02 8.73
CA TYR A 76 -4.96 -36.43 8.58
C TYR A 76 -4.15 -36.82 9.83
N ASP A 77 -3.28 -37.77 9.63
CA ASP A 77 -2.40 -38.31 10.64
C ASP A 77 -1.51 -37.17 11.20
N TRP A 78 -1.91 -36.63 12.35
CA TRP A 78 -1.14 -35.65 13.12
C TRP A 78 0.07 -36.32 13.80
N ASN A 79 0.33 -37.60 13.44
CA ASN A 79 1.52 -38.28 13.90
C ASN A 79 2.75 -37.56 13.38
N TYR A 80 3.25 -36.73 14.25
CA TYR A 80 4.58 -36.16 14.20
C TYR A 80 5.55 -37.33 14.35
N GLU A 81 5.77 -38.11 13.28
CA GLU A 81 6.98 -38.89 13.19
C GLU A 81 8.10 -37.87 13.04
N ALA A 82 8.84 -37.68 14.12
CA ALA A 82 10.11 -36.95 14.10
C ALA A 82 10.97 -37.65 13.05
N GLY A 83 10.97 -37.15 11.83
CA GLY A 83 11.84 -37.61 10.75
C GLY A 83 13.28 -37.55 11.23
N ASN A 84 14.06 -38.51 10.86
CA ASN A 84 15.50 -38.54 11.09
C ASN A 84 16.11 -37.26 10.51
N GLY A 85 16.53 -36.30 11.28
CA GLY A 85 17.00 -34.94 11.10
C GLY A 85 17.53 -34.43 9.74
N TYR A 86 17.18 -35.09 8.63
CA TYR A 86 17.58 -34.80 7.24
C TYR A 86 16.40 -34.61 6.28
N GLU A 87 15.16 -34.73 6.74
CA GLU A 87 13.98 -34.49 5.90
C GLU A 87 13.55 -33.02 5.97
N PHE A 88 13.63 -32.34 4.84
CA PHE A 88 12.96 -31.05 4.65
C PHE A 88 11.47 -31.28 4.69
N TYR A 89 10.81 -30.83 5.75
CA TYR A 89 9.36 -30.89 5.83
C TYR A 89 8.74 -30.14 4.65
N ALA A 90 8.03 -30.84 3.81
CA ALA A 90 7.12 -30.21 2.86
C ALA A 90 6.17 -29.31 3.68
N ARG A 91 6.05 -28.06 3.25
CA ARG A 91 5.27 -27.03 3.93
C ARG A 91 3.86 -27.57 4.14
N ARG A 92 3.46 -27.71 5.40
CA ARG A 92 2.10 -28.12 5.78
C ARG A 92 1.14 -27.08 5.22
N ASP A 93 0.09 -27.51 4.52
CA ASP A 93 -1.00 -26.63 4.14
C ASP A 93 -1.64 -26.06 5.41
N PRO A 94 -1.82 -24.72 5.52
CA PRO A 94 -2.46 -24.18 6.70
C PRO A 94 -3.89 -24.70 6.79
N PRO A 95 -4.36 -25.12 7.97
CA PRO A 95 -5.71 -25.63 8.19
C PRO A 95 -6.73 -24.48 8.16
N GLN A 96 -6.69 -23.68 7.11
CA GLN A 96 -7.49 -22.48 6.96
C GLN A 96 -8.28 -22.55 5.65
N TYR A 97 -9.58 -22.44 5.78
CA TYR A 97 -10.49 -22.30 4.66
C TYR A 97 -11.16 -20.93 4.73
N THR A 98 -11.09 -20.15 3.66
CA THR A 98 -11.67 -18.80 3.63
C THR A 98 -12.51 -18.65 2.38
N ILE A 99 -13.76 -18.26 2.55
CA ILE A 99 -14.62 -17.74 1.48
C ILE A 99 -14.92 -16.30 1.83
N SER A 100 -14.62 -15.38 0.94
CA SER A 100 -15.08 -14.00 1.07
C SER A 100 -15.66 -13.50 -0.25
N ALA A 101 -16.73 -12.74 -0.15
CA ALA A 101 -17.33 -12.06 -1.27
C ALA A 101 -17.51 -10.58 -0.95
N THR A 102 -17.19 -9.74 -1.91
CA THR A 102 -17.41 -8.29 -1.82
C THR A 102 -18.18 -7.86 -3.05
N LYS A 103 -19.36 -7.24 -2.85
CA LYS A 103 -20.12 -6.58 -3.90
C LYS A 103 -20.25 -5.12 -3.54
N THR A 104 -19.87 -4.23 -4.45
CA THR A 104 -19.91 -2.79 -4.24
C THR A 104 -20.72 -2.15 -5.36
N PHE A 105 -21.75 -1.43 -4.98
CA PHE A 105 -22.44 -0.48 -5.85
C PHE A 105 -21.91 0.93 -5.57
N ASP A 106 -21.52 1.67 -6.61
CA ASP A 106 -21.01 3.05 -6.52
C ASP A 106 -21.77 3.93 -7.50
N LEU A 107 -22.42 4.96 -7.00
CA LEU A 107 -23.07 6.03 -7.75
C LEU A 107 -22.35 7.35 -7.45
N ARG A 108 -21.85 8.01 -8.47
CA ARG A 108 -21.17 9.29 -8.36
C ARG A 108 -21.69 10.28 -9.40
N GLY A 109 -21.90 11.53 -8.97
CA GLY A 109 -22.26 12.65 -9.82
C GLY A 109 -21.34 13.84 -9.58
N ASP A 110 -20.83 14.44 -10.66
CA ASP A 110 -19.95 15.60 -10.61
C ASP A 110 -20.46 16.66 -11.57
N VAL A 111 -20.48 17.92 -11.15
CA VAL A 111 -20.82 19.10 -11.97
C VAL A 111 -19.62 20.03 -11.99
N ILE A 112 -19.25 20.48 -13.19
CA ILE A 112 -18.15 21.41 -13.39
C ILE A 112 -18.70 22.61 -14.17
N TRP A 113 -18.55 23.78 -13.58
CA TRP A 113 -19.07 25.04 -14.10
C TRP A 113 -17.98 26.13 -14.15
N GLN A 114 -17.55 26.46 -15.38
CA GLN A 114 -16.73 27.63 -15.63
C GLN A 114 -17.60 28.87 -15.61
N MET A 115 -17.78 29.50 -14.44
CA MET A 115 -18.68 30.66 -14.28
C MET A 115 -18.25 31.85 -15.13
N ASN A 116 -16.93 32.10 -15.18
CA ASN A 116 -16.30 33.13 -15.98
C ASN A 116 -14.83 32.77 -16.21
N THR A 117 -14.04 33.63 -16.83
CA THR A 117 -12.63 33.39 -17.20
C THR A 117 -11.72 33.11 -15.99
N TRP A 118 -12.14 33.48 -14.79
CA TRP A 118 -11.31 33.39 -13.58
C TRP A 118 -11.86 32.42 -12.55
N ASN A 119 -13.08 31.91 -12.70
CA ASN A 119 -13.78 31.19 -11.63
C ASN A 119 -14.39 29.88 -12.13
N GLU A 120 -13.89 28.76 -11.61
CA GLU A 120 -14.40 27.42 -11.87
C GLU A 120 -14.97 26.83 -10.58
N LEU A 121 -16.22 26.40 -10.62
CA LEU A 121 -16.89 25.67 -9.54
C LEU A 121 -16.98 24.19 -9.87
N LYS A 122 -16.72 23.37 -8.86
CA LYS A 122 -16.97 21.93 -8.89
C LYS A 122 -17.80 21.52 -7.70
N ALA A 123 -18.81 20.72 -7.93
CA ALA A 123 -19.61 20.10 -6.89
C ALA A 123 -19.90 18.66 -7.27
N GLY A 124 -19.99 17.80 -6.28
CA GLY A 124 -20.31 16.41 -6.56
C GLY A 124 -20.77 15.67 -5.33
N PHE A 125 -21.31 14.50 -5.59
CA PHE A 125 -21.75 13.56 -4.56
C PHE A 125 -21.30 12.15 -4.91
N GLN A 126 -21.22 11.30 -3.91
CA GLN A 126 -20.95 9.88 -4.04
C GLN A 126 -21.77 9.09 -3.04
N TYR A 127 -22.29 7.96 -3.49
CA TYR A 127 -22.96 6.96 -2.67
C TYR A 127 -22.36 5.60 -2.98
N LYS A 128 -21.87 4.90 -1.96
CA LYS A 128 -21.39 3.53 -2.07
C LYS A 128 -22.12 2.64 -1.08
N GLN A 129 -22.51 1.48 -1.54
CA GLN A 129 -23.03 0.41 -0.71
C GLN A 129 -22.20 -0.85 -0.95
N HIS A 130 -21.71 -1.42 0.13
CA HIS A 130 -20.96 -2.67 0.07
C HIS A 130 -21.82 -3.80 0.62
N ASN A 131 -21.66 -4.99 0.07
CA ASN A 131 -22.13 -6.22 0.67
C ASN A 131 -20.90 -7.10 0.89
N LEU A 132 -20.54 -7.30 2.15
CA LEU A 132 -19.33 -7.96 2.60
C LEU A 132 -19.70 -9.26 3.29
N THR A 133 -19.27 -10.38 2.69
CA THR A 133 -19.48 -11.72 3.25
C THR A 133 -18.13 -12.35 3.54
N LEU A 134 -17.97 -12.91 4.73
CA LEU A 134 -16.82 -13.70 5.13
C LEU A 134 -17.30 -14.99 5.78
N SER A 135 -16.66 -16.10 5.43
CA SER A 135 -16.69 -17.37 6.19
C SER A 135 -15.27 -17.88 6.25
N ASN A 136 -14.70 -17.90 7.44
CA ASN A 136 -13.30 -18.23 7.69
C ASN A 136 -13.20 -19.19 8.89
N PRO A 137 -13.59 -20.48 8.73
CA PRO A 137 -13.33 -21.48 9.74
C PRO A 137 -11.83 -21.76 9.83
N TYR A 138 -11.28 -21.64 11.03
CA TYR A 138 -9.91 -22.01 11.33
C TYR A 138 -9.91 -23.35 12.08
N ASP A 139 -9.03 -24.27 11.66
CA ASP A 139 -8.90 -25.62 12.20
C ASP A 139 -10.27 -26.37 12.21
N PRO A 140 -10.87 -26.59 11.04
CA PRO A 140 -12.20 -27.17 10.92
C PRO A 140 -12.30 -28.61 11.43
N GLY A 141 -11.17 -29.28 11.68
CA GLY A 141 -11.11 -30.64 12.27
C GLY A 141 -11.30 -30.69 13.78
N ARG A 142 -11.35 -29.54 14.48
CA ARG A 142 -11.63 -29.52 15.92
C ARG A 142 -13.11 -29.78 16.20
N ALA A 143 -13.38 -30.35 17.37
CA ALA A 143 -14.76 -30.56 17.85
C ALA A 143 -15.56 -29.26 17.92
N ILE A 144 -14.89 -28.14 18.17
CA ILE A 144 -15.43 -26.78 18.10
C ILE A 144 -14.44 -25.96 17.25
N PRO A 145 -14.62 -25.90 15.91
CA PRO A 145 -13.76 -25.10 15.04
C PRO A 145 -13.99 -23.62 15.33
N TYR A 146 -12.90 -22.88 15.36
CA TYR A 146 -12.98 -21.42 15.41
C TYR A 146 -13.55 -20.89 14.09
N ARG A 147 -14.54 -20.00 14.14
CA ARG A 147 -15.17 -19.41 12.96
C ARG A 147 -15.27 -17.91 13.08
N ASP A 148 -14.84 -17.22 12.02
CA ASP A 148 -15.18 -15.82 11.80
C ASP A 148 -16.11 -15.72 10.60
N GLU A 149 -17.37 -15.40 10.86
CA GLU A 149 -18.42 -15.36 9.86
C GLU A 149 -19.21 -14.05 9.99
N TYR A 150 -19.35 -13.35 8.88
CA TYR A 150 -20.18 -12.16 8.83
C TYR A 150 -20.80 -11.89 7.45
N ASN A 151 -21.89 -11.15 7.48
CA ASN A 151 -22.52 -10.55 6.29
C ASN A 151 -23.00 -9.15 6.68
N PHE A 152 -22.25 -8.11 6.22
CA PHE A 152 -22.53 -6.71 6.56
C PHE A 152 -22.70 -5.86 5.32
N ILE A 153 -23.50 -4.80 5.45
CA ILE A 153 -23.84 -3.91 4.33
C ILE A 153 -23.51 -2.47 4.72
N PRO A 154 -22.22 -2.11 4.88
CA PRO A 154 -21.85 -0.74 5.17
C PRO A 154 -22.14 0.20 3.99
N VAL A 155 -22.47 1.46 4.34
CA VAL A 155 -22.77 2.53 3.39
C VAL A 155 -21.83 3.70 3.60
N GLU A 156 -21.32 4.22 2.50
CA GLU A 156 -20.51 5.45 2.45
C GLU A 156 -21.25 6.50 1.62
N THR A 157 -21.38 7.70 2.15
CA THR A 157 -21.90 8.85 1.41
C THR A 157 -20.93 10.01 1.48
N ALA A 158 -20.83 10.77 0.41
CA ALA A 158 -19.99 11.94 0.38
C ALA A 158 -20.59 13.04 -0.50
N ALA A 159 -20.32 14.29 -0.13
CA ALA A 159 -20.60 15.46 -0.95
C ALA A 159 -19.44 16.44 -0.87
N TYR A 160 -19.15 17.14 -1.94
CA TYR A 160 -18.09 18.13 -1.96
C TYR A 160 -18.46 19.36 -2.78
N PHE A 161 -17.84 20.45 -2.41
CA PHE A 161 -17.83 21.70 -3.15
C PHE A 161 -16.42 22.25 -3.22
N GLN A 162 -16.03 22.75 -4.40
CA GLN A 162 -14.71 23.32 -4.66
C GLN A 162 -14.84 24.53 -5.56
N ASN A 163 -14.09 25.58 -5.24
CA ASN A 163 -13.96 26.76 -6.08
C ASN A 163 -12.48 27.03 -6.40
N LYS A 164 -12.18 27.18 -7.66
CA LYS A 164 -10.88 27.58 -8.17
C LYS A 164 -10.99 28.98 -8.74
N VAL A 165 -10.21 29.91 -8.20
CA VAL A 165 -10.13 31.30 -8.65
C VAL A 165 -8.74 31.54 -9.24
N GLU A 166 -8.68 31.98 -10.49
CA GLU A 166 -7.45 32.23 -11.24
C GLU A 166 -7.31 33.71 -11.58
N PHE A 167 -6.45 34.42 -10.84
CA PHE A 167 -5.99 35.75 -11.21
C PHE A 167 -4.64 35.66 -11.94
N PRO A 168 -4.22 36.67 -12.71
CA PRO A 168 -2.93 36.65 -13.41
C PRO A 168 -1.73 36.39 -12.48
N PHE A 169 -1.83 36.80 -11.21
CA PHE A 169 -0.76 36.71 -10.22
C PHE A 169 -1.05 35.74 -9.08
N LEU A 170 -2.23 35.13 -9.02
CA LEU A 170 -2.63 34.29 -7.89
C LEU A 170 -3.68 33.28 -8.32
N VAL A 171 -3.45 32.01 -8.00
CA VAL A 171 -4.46 30.95 -8.13
C VAL A 171 -4.82 30.47 -6.74
N ILE A 172 -6.10 30.48 -6.40
CA ILE A 172 -6.64 29.96 -5.13
C ILE A 172 -7.60 28.82 -5.45
N ASN A 173 -7.43 27.73 -4.76
CA ASN A 173 -8.31 26.56 -4.83
C ASN A 173 -8.78 26.23 -3.42
N VAL A 174 -10.06 26.44 -3.12
CA VAL A 174 -10.66 26.15 -1.83
C VAL A 174 -11.76 25.13 -2.00
N GLY A 175 -11.81 24.15 -1.12
CA GLY A 175 -12.80 23.09 -1.16
C GLY A 175 -13.21 22.63 0.23
N LEU A 176 -14.40 22.10 0.29
CA LEU A 176 -14.95 21.43 1.47
C LEU A 176 -15.59 20.13 1.02
N ARG A 177 -15.28 19.03 1.72
CA ARG A 177 -15.89 17.74 1.51
C ARG A 177 -16.44 17.22 2.82
N PHE A 178 -17.67 16.71 2.76
CA PHE A 178 -18.33 15.96 3.81
C PHE A 178 -18.33 14.49 3.42
N ASP A 179 -17.94 13.62 4.35
CA ASP A 179 -18.01 12.17 4.21
C ASP A 179 -18.75 11.58 5.41
N GLN A 180 -19.59 10.58 5.17
CA GLN A 180 -20.26 9.80 6.20
C GLN A 180 -20.04 8.32 5.93
N PHE A 181 -19.66 7.60 6.95
CA PHE A 181 -19.56 6.14 6.97
C PHE A 181 -20.58 5.57 7.97
N ASP A 182 -21.41 4.64 7.53
CA ASP A 182 -22.37 3.92 8.38
C ASP A 182 -22.09 2.41 8.27
N GLY A 183 -21.58 1.83 9.35
CA GLY A 183 -21.24 0.41 9.43
C GLY A 183 -22.46 -0.52 9.50
N GLN A 184 -23.61 -0.02 9.96
CA GLN A 184 -24.90 -0.74 10.11
C GLN A 184 -24.79 -2.08 10.85
N VAL A 185 -23.99 -2.12 11.93
CA VAL A 185 -23.64 -3.35 12.63
C VAL A 185 -24.02 -3.29 14.10
N SER A 186 -24.60 -4.38 14.61
CA SER A 186 -24.81 -4.58 16.04
C SER A 186 -23.59 -5.26 16.65
N TYR A 187 -22.99 -4.67 17.68
CA TYR A 187 -21.79 -5.12 18.34
C TYR A 187 -21.90 -5.04 19.87
N ARG A 188 -21.01 -5.70 20.61
CA ARG A 188 -20.91 -5.56 22.07
C ARG A 188 -19.92 -4.45 22.41
N GLN A 189 -20.32 -3.49 23.23
CA GLN A 189 -19.40 -2.48 23.78
C GLN A 189 -18.36 -3.10 24.71
N ASN A 190 -18.79 -4.12 25.48
CA ASN A 190 -17.89 -4.98 26.23
C ASN A 190 -17.98 -6.40 25.65
N PRO A 191 -16.90 -6.96 25.09
CA PRO A 191 -16.88 -8.30 24.49
C PRO A 191 -17.36 -9.42 25.43
N LEU A 192 -17.19 -9.25 26.74
CA LEU A 192 -17.56 -10.25 27.75
C LEU A 192 -19.07 -10.35 27.99
N TYR A 193 -19.84 -9.29 27.70
CA TYR A 193 -21.25 -9.21 28.07
C TYR A 193 -22.16 -8.92 26.88
N ASP A 194 -23.06 -9.85 26.56
CA ASP A 194 -24.04 -9.67 25.48
C ASP A 194 -25.07 -8.57 25.80
N SER A 195 -25.32 -8.30 27.09
CA SER A 195 -26.20 -7.21 27.55
C SER A 195 -25.72 -5.81 27.12
N THR A 196 -24.44 -5.67 26.70
CA THR A 196 -23.86 -4.41 26.22
C THR A 196 -24.00 -4.21 24.71
N ARG A 197 -24.83 -5.02 24.03
CA ARG A 197 -25.02 -4.95 22.58
C ARG A 197 -25.70 -3.65 22.16
N THR A 198 -25.09 -2.98 21.21
CA THR A 198 -25.57 -1.73 20.62
C THR A 198 -25.32 -1.71 19.12
N THR A 199 -25.85 -0.70 18.43
CA THR A 199 -25.62 -0.51 16.99
C THR A 199 -24.52 0.53 16.77
N SER A 200 -23.66 0.32 15.77
CA SER A 200 -22.66 1.31 15.36
C SER A 200 -23.31 2.64 14.96
N THR A 201 -22.66 3.74 15.30
CA THR A 201 -23.13 5.08 14.96
C THR A 201 -22.49 5.58 13.67
N PRO A 202 -23.25 6.24 12.77
CA PRO A 202 -22.67 6.84 11.59
C PRO A 202 -21.56 7.83 11.94
N LYS A 203 -20.42 7.73 11.27
CA LYS A 203 -19.23 8.58 11.45
C LYS A 203 -19.20 9.65 10.38
N ASN A 204 -19.06 10.91 10.80
CA ASN A 204 -19.09 12.08 9.92
C ASN A 204 -17.73 12.76 9.91
N GLN A 205 -17.22 13.12 8.73
CA GLN A 205 -15.96 13.80 8.56
C GLN A 205 -16.14 15.04 7.69
N ILE A 206 -15.40 16.11 8.03
CA ILE A 206 -15.35 17.34 7.24
C ILE A 206 -13.90 17.59 6.83
N SER A 207 -13.66 17.67 5.52
CA SER A 207 -12.34 17.81 4.88
C SER A 207 -12.21 19.19 4.22
N PRO A 208 -11.74 20.23 4.94
CA PRO A 208 -11.35 21.49 4.31
C PRO A 208 -10.05 21.29 3.52
N ARG A 209 -9.96 21.95 2.37
CA ARG A 209 -8.77 21.96 1.51
C ARG A 209 -8.50 23.34 0.97
N LEU A 210 -7.26 23.76 0.99
CA LEU A 210 -6.79 25.05 0.48
C LEU A 210 -5.52 24.82 -0.33
N GLY A 211 -5.51 25.32 -1.55
CA GLY A 211 -4.32 25.42 -2.39
C GLY A 211 -4.14 26.85 -2.86
N ILE A 212 -2.94 27.38 -2.73
CA ILE A 212 -2.57 28.71 -3.20
C ILE A 212 -1.33 28.57 -4.08
N ALA A 213 -1.36 29.15 -5.27
CA ALA A 213 -0.17 29.21 -6.13
C ALA A 213 0.03 30.64 -6.63
N HIS A 214 1.26 31.14 -6.47
CA HIS A 214 1.67 32.48 -6.88
C HIS A 214 2.82 32.40 -7.88
N PRO A 215 2.59 32.76 -9.16
CA PRO A 215 3.67 32.92 -10.11
C PRO A 215 4.46 34.18 -9.76
N ILE A 216 5.69 34.01 -9.27
CA ILE A 216 6.61 35.12 -8.95
C ILE A 216 7.15 35.73 -10.26
N SER A 217 7.33 34.88 -11.27
CA SER A 217 7.75 35.27 -12.63
C SER A 217 7.25 34.21 -13.64
N ASP A 218 7.46 34.47 -14.94
CA ASP A 218 7.13 33.50 -16.01
C ASP A 218 7.83 32.14 -15.82
N ARG A 219 8.88 32.08 -15.00
CA ARG A 219 9.70 30.88 -14.77
C ARG A 219 9.65 30.36 -13.35
N THR A 220 9.05 31.10 -12.42
CA THR A 220 9.09 30.77 -10.99
C THR A 220 7.69 30.80 -10.40
N LYS A 221 7.30 29.72 -9.75
CA LYS A 221 6.04 29.59 -9.05
C LYS A 221 6.29 29.04 -7.63
N ILE A 222 5.72 29.69 -6.63
CA ILE A 222 5.57 29.17 -5.27
C ILE A 222 4.16 28.64 -5.09
N HIS A 223 4.00 27.57 -4.31
CA HIS A 223 2.69 27.08 -3.94
C HIS A 223 2.66 26.67 -2.47
N PHE A 224 1.47 26.73 -1.91
CA PHE A 224 1.12 26.24 -0.58
C PHE A 224 -0.13 25.37 -0.69
N ALA A 225 -0.14 24.24 0.01
CA ALA A 225 -1.32 23.39 0.14
C ALA A 225 -1.55 23.02 1.60
N TYR A 226 -2.82 22.98 1.97
CA TYR A 226 -3.31 22.54 3.26
C TYR A 226 -4.57 21.70 3.05
N GLY A 227 -4.72 20.61 3.82
CA GLY A 227 -5.93 19.81 3.74
C GLY A 227 -6.07 18.78 4.83
N HIS A 228 -7.33 18.44 5.11
CA HIS A 228 -7.70 17.29 5.91
C HIS A 228 -8.06 16.13 4.98
N PHE A 229 -7.58 14.96 5.34
CA PHE A 229 -7.83 13.71 4.62
C PHE A 229 -8.25 12.66 5.64
N PHE A 230 -9.31 11.92 5.31
CA PHE A 230 -9.82 10.85 6.16
C PHE A 230 -9.75 9.52 5.42
N GLN A 231 -9.45 8.47 6.16
CA GLN A 231 -9.44 7.10 5.68
C GLN A 231 -10.21 6.23 6.67
N ASN A 232 -11.28 5.58 6.21
CA ASN A 232 -11.98 4.62 7.04
C ASN A 232 -11.05 3.44 7.36
N PRO A 233 -11.09 2.89 8.58
CA PRO A 233 -10.36 1.68 8.92
C PRO A 233 -10.70 0.53 7.96
N PRO A 234 -9.75 -0.35 7.65
CA PRO A 234 -10.03 -1.58 6.91
C PRO A 234 -11.18 -2.38 7.54
N TYR A 235 -12.09 -2.91 6.73
CA TYR A 235 -13.24 -3.68 7.21
C TYR A 235 -12.84 -4.87 8.09
N ALA A 236 -11.66 -5.45 7.87
CA ALA A 236 -11.12 -6.50 8.72
C ALA A 236 -10.95 -6.04 10.18
N TYR A 237 -10.59 -4.78 10.42
CA TYR A 237 -10.46 -4.24 11.78
C TYR A 237 -11.81 -3.82 12.38
N LEU A 238 -12.77 -3.41 11.54
CA LEU A 238 -14.11 -3.08 12.00
C LEU A 238 -14.91 -4.33 12.39
N TYR A 239 -14.79 -5.41 11.62
CA TYR A 239 -15.73 -6.54 11.67
C TYR A 239 -15.11 -7.85 12.15
N ASN A 240 -13.84 -7.83 12.58
CA ASN A 240 -13.16 -9.03 13.04
C ASN A 240 -13.87 -9.63 14.27
N ARG A 241 -14.28 -10.88 14.17
CA ARG A 241 -14.77 -11.71 15.28
C ARG A 241 -15.89 -11.11 16.14
N LEU A 242 -16.87 -10.45 15.54
CA LEU A 242 -18.02 -9.89 16.26
C LEU A 242 -18.99 -10.95 16.83
N ASN A 243 -18.69 -12.24 16.67
CA ASN A 243 -19.30 -13.34 17.38
C ASN A 243 -18.82 -13.44 18.85
N TYR A 244 -17.72 -12.76 19.19
CA TYR A 244 -17.13 -12.70 20.54
C TYR A 244 -16.81 -14.06 21.15
N ASP A 245 -16.27 -14.97 20.32
CA ASP A 245 -15.84 -16.30 20.77
C ASP A 245 -14.59 -16.19 21.64
N MET A 246 -14.75 -16.45 22.93
CA MET A 246 -13.69 -16.45 23.94
C MET A 246 -13.03 -17.82 24.12
N THR A 247 -13.38 -18.82 23.33
CA THR A 247 -12.77 -20.16 23.42
C THR A 247 -11.39 -20.21 22.77
N VAL A 248 -11.02 -19.17 22.04
CA VAL A 248 -9.72 -19.01 21.37
C VAL A 248 -8.71 -18.37 22.32
N LEU A 249 -7.47 -18.84 22.30
CA LEU A 249 -6.38 -18.22 23.05
C LEU A 249 -6.09 -16.81 22.50
N SER A 250 -6.16 -15.79 23.38
CA SER A 250 -5.91 -14.39 23.03
C SER A 250 -6.74 -13.86 21.84
N PRO A 251 -8.08 -13.86 21.94
CA PRO A 251 -8.93 -13.40 20.84
C PRO A 251 -8.73 -11.89 20.57
N VAL A 252 -8.75 -11.51 19.28
CA VAL A 252 -8.71 -10.13 18.82
C VAL A 252 -10.07 -9.78 18.23
N PHE A 253 -10.74 -8.77 18.77
CA PHE A 253 -12.06 -8.32 18.34
C PHE A 253 -11.97 -6.98 17.63
N GLY A 254 -12.73 -6.82 16.53
CA GLY A 254 -12.90 -5.56 15.85
C GLY A 254 -13.82 -4.61 16.61
N ASP A 255 -13.74 -3.32 16.27
CA ASP A 255 -14.66 -2.31 16.74
C ASP A 255 -15.38 -1.61 15.57
N PRO A 256 -16.66 -1.94 15.30
CA PRO A 256 -17.42 -1.28 14.26
C PRO A 256 -17.67 0.22 14.49
N ASN A 257 -17.36 0.71 15.67
CA ASN A 257 -17.61 2.11 16.06
C ASN A 257 -16.34 2.97 16.00
N MET A 258 -15.23 2.47 15.42
CA MET A 258 -14.01 3.26 15.20
C MET A 258 -14.27 4.49 14.34
N ASP A 259 -13.54 5.56 14.62
CA ASP A 259 -13.48 6.75 13.79
C ASP A 259 -12.55 6.54 12.60
N ALA A 260 -12.71 7.35 11.56
CA ALA A 260 -11.76 7.37 10.46
C ALA A 260 -10.41 7.93 10.90
N GLU A 261 -9.33 7.34 10.39
CA GLU A 261 -7.98 7.89 10.50
C GLU A 261 -7.94 9.26 9.84
N LYS A 262 -7.33 10.25 10.49
CA LYS A 262 -7.28 11.64 10.02
C LYS A 262 -5.86 12.07 9.77
N THR A 263 -5.58 12.55 8.56
CA THR A 263 -4.32 13.22 8.20
C THR A 263 -4.57 14.70 7.97
N VAL A 264 -3.82 15.54 8.67
CA VAL A 264 -3.70 16.98 8.38
C VAL A 264 -2.37 17.20 7.68
N ALA A 265 -2.42 17.67 6.42
CA ALA A 265 -1.24 17.84 5.59
C ALA A 265 -0.99 19.31 5.27
N TYR A 266 0.28 19.69 5.34
CA TYR A 266 0.81 21.00 4.95
C TYR A 266 1.93 20.79 3.93
N GLU A 267 1.92 21.58 2.89
CA GLU A 267 2.94 21.54 1.84
C GLU A 267 3.27 22.96 1.38
N VAL A 268 4.55 23.24 1.19
CA VAL A 268 5.04 24.44 0.52
C VAL A 268 6.06 24.04 -0.52
N GLY A 269 5.93 24.59 -1.72
CA GLY A 269 6.84 24.23 -2.80
C GLY A 269 7.19 25.40 -3.70
N LEU A 270 8.37 25.26 -4.32
CA LEU A 270 8.92 26.18 -5.30
C LEU A 270 9.19 25.39 -6.58
N THR A 271 8.69 25.90 -7.69
CA THR A 271 9.02 25.40 -9.02
C THR A 271 9.75 26.50 -9.78
N HIS A 272 10.94 26.20 -10.30
CA HIS A 272 11.73 27.14 -11.10
C HIS A 272 12.23 26.51 -12.39
N GLN A 273 11.96 27.18 -13.49
CA GLN A 273 12.47 26.81 -14.81
C GLN A 273 13.77 27.58 -15.09
N PHE A 274 14.92 26.93 -14.87
CA PHE A 274 16.25 27.53 -15.07
C PHE A 274 16.50 27.84 -16.55
N SER A 275 16.04 26.94 -17.44
CA SER A 275 16.13 27.10 -18.88
C SER A 275 14.95 26.40 -19.56
N SER A 276 14.83 26.51 -20.88
CA SER A 276 13.82 25.77 -21.66
C SER A 276 13.96 24.24 -21.55
N THR A 277 15.10 23.75 -21.04
CA THR A 277 15.41 22.32 -20.93
C THR A 277 15.66 21.86 -19.50
N PHE A 278 15.69 22.78 -18.51
CA PHE A 278 16.01 22.45 -17.12
C PHE A 278 14.99 23.03 -16.16
N LEU A 279 14.34 22.16 -15.40
CA LEU A 279 13.31 22.46 -14.41
C LEU A 279 13.71 21.89 -13.04
N GLY A 280 13.52 22.69 -12.00
CA GLY A 280 13.67 22.25 -10.61
C GLY A 280 12.38 22.48 -9.82
N ARG A 281 12.07 21.53 -8.94
CA ARG A 281 11.00 21.62 -7.95
C ARG A 281 11.58 21.28 -6.58
N PHE A 282 11.22 22.09 -5.61
CA PHE A 282 11.51 21.88 -4.21
C PHE A 282 10.20 21.91 -3.44
N ASN A 283 9.94 20.88 -2.65
CA ASN A 283 8.78 20.80 -1.78
C ASN A 283 9.22 20.49 -0.35
N ALA A 284 8.59 21.12 0.63
CA ALA A 284 8.66 20.74 2.02
C ALA A 284 7.26 20.37 2.49
N PHE A 285 7.13 19.32 3.26
CA PHE A 285 5.85 18.81 3.73
C PHE A 285 5.89 18.43 5.21
N TYR A 286 4.71 18.53 5.84
CA TYR A 286 4.42 17.99 7.16
C TYR A 286 3.04 17.35 7.14
N LYS A 287 2.95 16.12 7.64
CA LYS A 287 1.70 15.37 7.77
C LYS A 287 1.57 14.91 9.21
N ASP A 288 0.43 15.19 9.79
CA ASP A 288 0.04 14.80 11.14
C ASP A 288 -1.11 13.80 11.04
N VAL A 289 -0.94 12.61 11.62
CA VAL A 289 -1.89 11.50 11.47
C VAL A 289 -2.39 11.10 12.85
N THR A 290 -3.68 11.22 13.05
CA THR A 290 -4.37 10.89 14.31
C THR A 290 -5.43 9.83 14.08
N ASN A 291 -5.87 9.18 15.15
CA ASN A 291 -6.86 8.11 15.12
C ASN A 291 -6.41 6.91 14.28
N LEU A 292 -5.11 6.65 14.20
CA LEU A 292 -4.62 5.44 13.55
C LEU A 292 -5.15 4.21 14.29
N VAL A 293 -5.41 3.17 13.52
CA VAL A 293 -5.84 1.88 14.06
C VAL A 293 -4.69 1.26 14.84
N GLY A 294 -4.96 0.91 16.08
CA GLY A 294 -4.08 0.17 16.97
C GLY A 294 -4.82 -0.94 17.68
N THR A 295 -4.15 -1.61 18.60
CA THR A 295 -4.74 -2.68 19.40
C THR A 295 -4.42 -2.48 20.87
N ARG A 296 -5.41 -2.74 21.74
CA ARG A 296 -5.23 -2.71 23.19
C ARG A 296 -5.57 -4.05 23.80
N TYR A 297 -4.66 -4.57 24.60
CA TYR A 297 -4.87 -5.80 25.35
C TYR A 297 -5.55 -5.52 26.68
N TYR A 298 -6.60 -6.26 26.96
CA TYR A 298 -7.32 -6.27 28.22
C TYR A 298 -6.99 -7.55 28.98
N ALA A 299 -6.22 -7.41 30.08
CA ALA A 299 -5.87 -8.52 30.93
C ALA A 299 -7.12 -9.09 31.63
N PRO A 300 -7.16 -10.40 31.90
CA PRO A 300 -8.28 -10.99 32.63
C PRO A 300 -8.33 -10.44 34.06
N TYR A 301 -9.46 -9.88 34.45
CA TYR A 301 -9.70 -9.46 35.83
C TYR A 301 -10.47 -10.58 36.54
N ALA A 302 -10.03 -10.97 37.76
CA ALA A 302 -10.57 -12.11 38.49
C ALA A 302 -12.07 -12.00 38.82
N GLU A 303 -12.61 -10.76 38.88
CA GLU A 303 -14.04 -10.49 39.18
C GLU A 303 -14.93 -10.55 37.93
N ASP A 304 -14.34 -10.37 36.72
CA ASP A 304 -15.11 -10.24 35.46
C ASP A 304 -15.10 -11.52 34.61
N ALA A 305 -14.33 -12.53 34.97
CA ALA A 305 -14.21 -13.77 34.20
C ALA A 305 -14.79 -14.96 34.96
N PRO A 306 -16.05 -15.33 34.75
CA PRO A 306 -16.57 -16.59 35.27
C PRO A 306 -15.90 -17.73 34.52
N ASP A 307 -14.96 -18.44 35.11
CA ASP A 307 -14.36 -19.73 34.73
C ASP A 307 -13.09 -19.78 33.87
N ARG A 308 -12.62 -18.71 33.21
CA ARG A 308 -11.32 -18.75 32.51
C ARG A 308 -10.65 -17.38 32.49
N TYR A 309 -9.42 -17.31 32.97
CA TYR A 309 -8.51 -16.14 32.89
C TYR A 309 -8.00 -15.91 31.47
N ILE A 310 -8.87 -15.59 30.52
CA ILE A 310 -8.46 -15.32 29.14
C ILE A 310 -8.61 -13.82 28.89
N GLY A 311 -7.50 -13.12 28.71
CA GLY A 311 -7.51 -11.75 28.21
C GLY A 311 -7.95 -11.68 26.75
N TYR A 312 -8.29 -10.52 26.29
CA TYR A 312 -8.65 -10.26 24.90
C TYR A 312 -8.02 -8.97 24.41
N THR A 313 -7.93 -8.81 23.10
CA THR A 313 -7.44 -7.60 22.45
C THR A 313 -8.59 -6.94 21.69
N LEU A 314 -8.74 -5.63 21.84
CA LEU A 314 -9.63 -4.82 21.01
C LEU A 314 -8.83 -4.03 19.98
N VAL A 315 -9.37 -3.94 18.77
CA VAL A 315 -8.90 -2.99 17.76
C VAL A 315 -9.57 -1.65 18.04
N ILE A 316 -8.79 -0.58 18.18
CA ILE A 316 -9.27 0.76 18.56
C ILE A 316 -8.50 1.86 17.83
N ASN A 317 -9.00 3.10 17.87
CA ASN A 317 -8.25 4.28 17.42
C ASN A 317 -7.35 4.79 18.55
N GLU A 318 -6.12 4.35 18.59
CA GLU A 318 -5.20 4.70 19.69
C GLU A 318 -3.90 5.32 19.20
N ASP A 319 -3.51 4.99 17.98
CA ASP A 319 -2.19 5.32 17.48
C ASP A 319 -2.14 6.73 16.84
N TYR A 320 -0.92 7.24 16.84
CA TYR A 320 -0.55 8.53 16.30
C TYR A 320 0.73 8.41 15.49
N ALA A 321 0.83 9.15 14.39
CA ALA A 321 2.05 9.25 13.61
C ALA A 321 2.21 10.64 12.99
N PHE A 322 3.43 11.00 12.65
CA PHE A 322 3.69 12.13 11.80
C PHE A 322 4.78 11.82 10.76
N SER A 323 4.72 12.51 9.64
CA SER A 323 5.78 12.47 8.63
C SER A 323 6.10 13.87 8.17
N LYS A 324 7.41 14.19 8.06
CA LYS A 324 7.89 15.48 7.58
C LYS A 324 9.12 15.30 6.70
N GLY A 325 9.30 16.19 5.76
CA GLY A 325 10.45 16.07 4.87
C GLY A 325 10.55 17.17 3.83
N VAL A 326 11.56 17.00 3.00
CA VAL A 326 11.81 17.85 1.83
C VAL A 326 12.07 16.97 0.62
N GLU A 327 11.61 17.42 -0.53
CA GLU A 327 11.78 16.75 -1.82
C GLU A 327 12.41 17.71 -2.83
N ILE A 328 13.39 17.22 -3.56
CA ILE A 328 14.05 17.95 -4.65
C ILE A 328 13.88 17.11 -5.91
N ASN A 329 13.24 17.69 -6.92
CA ASN A 329 13.07 17.06 -8.22
C ASN A 329 13.73 17.95 -9.29
N LEU A 330 14.70 17.41 -10.00
CA LEU A 330 15.39 18.07 -11.10
C LEU A 330 15.11 17.32 -12.39
N GLU A 331 14.67 18.04 -13.41
CA GLU A 331 14.37 17.47 -14.72
C GLU A 331 15.16 18.20 -15.81
N TYR A 332 15.91 17.45 -16.58
CA TYR A 332 16.62 17.93 -17.76
C TYR A 332 16.12 17.20 -19.00
N ASP A 333 15.70 17.93 -20.00
CA ASP A 333 15.21 17.37 -21.26
C ASP A 333 15.79 18.14 -22.46
N LEU A 334 16.77 17.55 -23.09
CA LEU A 334 17.38 18.03 -24.33
C LEU A 334 16.72 17.35 -25.53
N LYS A 335 15.41 17.55 -25.69
CA LYS A 335 14.59 17.16 -26.84
C LYS A 335 15.19 16.00 -27.67
N LYS A 336 14.79 14.77 -27.50
CA LYS A 336 15.23 13.59 -28.26
C LYS A 336 16.68 13.12 -28.07
N MET A 337 17.59 13.94 -27.51
CA MET A 337 19.00 13.57 -27.36
C MET A 337 19.35 13.05 -25.97
N ALA A 338 18.92 13.74 -24.93
CA ALA A 338 19.21 13.36 -23.56
C ALA A 338 18.06 13.75 -22.63
N THR A 339 17.75 12.87 -21.70
CA THR A 339 16.83 13.16 -20.60
C THR A 339 17.47 12.73 -19.29
N ALA A 340 17.33 13.55 -18.25
CA ALA A 340 17.76 13.17 -16.90
C ALA A 340 16.70 13.65 -15.91
N LYS A 341 16.40 12.79 -14.94
CA LYS A 341 15.51 13.11 -13.80
C LYS A 341 16.19 12.67 -12.53
N LEU A 342 16.32 13.58 -11.59
CA LEU A 342 16.79 13.31 -10.24
C LEU A 342 15.66 13.61 -9.28
N SER A 343 15.34 12.67 -8.43
CA SER A 343 14.41 12.83 -7.31
C SER A 343 15.15 12.48 -6.03
N TYR A 344 15.23 13.40 -5.11
CA TYR A 344 15.80 13.19 -3.78
C TYR A 344 14.78 13.56 -2.73
N THR A 345 14.59 12.68 -1.76
CA THR A 345 13.71 12.87 -0.61
C THR A 345 14.52 12.72 0.67
N TYR A 346 14.38 13.70 1.55
CA TYR A 346 14.74 13.59 2.95
C TYR A 346 13.44 13.57 3.75
N SER A 347 13.19 12.51 4.52
CA SER A 347 11.96 12.39 5.31
C SER A 347 12.20 11.68 6.63
N ILE A 348 11.36 11.97 7.61
CA ILE A 348 11.30 11.33 8.92
C ILE A 348 9.85 10.98 9.16
N ALA A 349 9.58 9.70 9.42
CA ALA A 349 8.28 9.18 9.83
C ALA A 349 8.39 8.56 11.23
N LYS A 350 7.62 9.07 12.19
CA LYS A 350 7.56 8.56 13.55
C LYS A 350 6.13 8.35 13.98
N GLY A 351 5.91 7.36 14.85
CA GLY A 351 4.59 7.03 15.40
C GLY A 351 4.69 6.22 16.66
N SER A 352 3.55 5.92 17.24
CA SER A 352 3.39 5.04 18.41
C SER A 352 3.38 3.56 18.02
N ALA A 353 3.00 3.24 16.78
CA ALA A 353 3.05 1.90 16.20
C ALA A 353 3.31 1.97 14.69
N SER A 354 3.99 0.96 14.12
CA SER A 354 4.22 0.84 12.68
C SER A 354 3.06 0.18 11.96
N TYR A 355 2.28 -0.64 12.66
CA TYR A 355 1.08 -1.34 12.17
C TYR A 355 0.13 -1.65 13.32
N ALA A 356 -1.14 -1.84 13.01
CA ALA A 356 -2.22 -1.90 13.99
C ALA A 356 -2.11 -3.02 15.04
N ASP A 357 -1.50 -4.15 14.70
CA ASP A 357 -1.35 -5.33 15.56
C ASP A 357 0.06 -5.49 16.15
N GLU A 358 0.82 -4.40 16.24
CA GLU A 358 2.18 -4.42 16.81
C GLU A 358 2.18 -4.63 18.34
N GLN A 359 1.09 -4.30 19.02
CA GLN A 359 0.98 -4.52 20.46
C GLN A 359 0.50 -5.94 20.75
N TYR A 360 1.34 -6.70 21.46
CA TYR A 360 1.04 -8.08 21.91
C TYR A 360 0.50 -8.11 23.33
N PRO A 361 -0.24 -9.18 23.71
CA PRO A 361 -0.58 -9.42 25.10
C PRO A 361 0.66 -9.39 26.00
N GLY A 362 0.68 -8.45 26.96
CA GLY A 362 1.82 -8.25 27.88
C GLY A 362 2.91 -7.31 27.37
N SER A 363 2.79 -6.72 26.18
CA SER A 363 3.63 -5.59 25.79
C SER A 363 3.31 -4.36 26.63
N ILE A 364 4.34 -3.60 26.97
CA ILE A 364 4.15 -2.29 27.63
C ILE A 364 3.64 -1.33 26.56
N GLU A 365 2.50 -0.67 26.82
CA GLU A 365 2.01 0.40 25.97
C GLU A 365 3.12 1.45 25.77
N THR A 366 3.58 1.62 24.52
CA THR A 366 4.61 2.60 24.22
C THR A 366 3.97 3.96 24.07
N THR A 367 4.16 4.83 25.04
CA THR A 367 3.76 6.23 24.97
C THR A 367 4.77 7.11 24.20
N THR A 368 5.89 6.53 23.77
CA THR A 368 6.99 7.23 23.09
C THR A 368 6.93 7.01 21.58
N LEU A 369 7.13 8.09 20.82
CA LEU A 369 7.20 8.01 19.36
C LEU A 369 8.57 7.52 18.89
N TYR A 370 8.58 6.46 18.10
CA TYR A 370 9.78 5.89 17.49
C TYR A 370 9.73 5.97 15.96
N ASN A 371 10.85 5.70 15.29
CA ASN A 371 10.88 5.66 13.83
C ASN A 371 10.06 4.48 13.32
N LEU A 372 9.14 4.72 12.39
CA LEU A 372 8.29 3.66 11.84
C LEU A 372 9.11 2.71 10.95
N ASP A 373 8.74 1.43 10.91
CA ASP A 373 9.47 0.36 10.20
C ASP A 373 9.79 0.66 8.74
N PHE A 374 8.95 1.48 8.11
CA PHE A 374 9.10 1.89 6.71
C PHE A 374 9.83 3.24 6.55
N ASP A 375 10.26 3.89 7.64
CA ASP A 375 10.98 5.16 7.58
C ASP A 375 12.30 5.00 6.82
N ARG A 376 12.47 5.85 5.79
CA ARG A 376 13.71 5.97 5.03
C ARG A 376 14.11 7.43 4.98
N THR A 377 15.12 7.78 5.77
CA THR A 377 15.54 9.17 5.92
C THR A 377 16.04 9.77 4.62
N HIS A 378 16.75 8.99 3.80
CA HIS A 378 17.26 9.45 2.51
C HIS A 378 16.82 8.50 1.40
N GLY A 379 16.22 9.06 0.36
CA GLY A 379 15.88 8.35 -0.88
C GLY A 379 16.38 9.13 -2.09
N LEU A 380 17.16 8.50 -2.95
CA LEU A 380 17.65 9.06 -4.21
C LEU A 380 17.23 8.16 -5.37
N ASN A 381 16.57 8.77 -6.37
CA ASN A 381 16.26 8.12 -7.63
C ASN A 381 16.80 8.99 -8.76
N PHE A 382 17.62 8.40 -9.61
CA PHE A 382 18.11 9.04 -10.82
C PHE A 382 17.76 8.19 -12.03
N TYR A 383 17.17 8.82 -13.01
CA TYR A 383 16.97 8.28 -14.34
C TYR A 383 17.72 9.14 -15.35
N GLY A 384 18.55 8.53 -16.17
CA GLY A 384 19.26 9.22 -17.26
C GLY A 384 19.19 8.43 -18.55
N SER A 385 18.96 9.09 -19.68
CA SER A 385 19.06 8.46 -20.99
C SER A 385 19.69 9.40 -22.01
N VAL A 386 20.52 8.83 -22.87
CA VAL A 386 21.12 9.52 -24.00
C VAL A 386 20.83 8.71 -25.26
N ARG A 387 20.46 9.41 -26.33
CA ARG A 387 20.15 8.80 -27.63
C ARG A 387 20.95 9.48 -28.74
N SER A 388 21.53 8.69 -29.62
CA SER A 388 22.21 9.19 -30.81
C SER A 388 21.30 9.09 -32.03
N GLY A 389 21.35 10.11 -32.89
CA GLY A 389 20.69 10.11 -34.18
C GLY A 389 21.45 9.34 -35.26
N LYS A 390 20.98 9.44 -36.50
CA LYS A 390 21.68 8.94 -37.68
C LYS A 390 22.92 9.79 -37.92
N HIS A 391 24.08 9.15 -38.17
CA HIS A 391 25.40 9.80 -38.35
C HIS A 391 25.86 10.66 -37.18
N GLN A 392 25.38 10.37 -35.95
CA GLN A 392 25.81 10.99 -34.72
C GLN A 392 26.60 10.00 -33.85
N GLY A 393 27.51 10.53 -33.02
CA GLY A 393 28.36 9.75 -32.13
C GLY A 393 29.82 9.70 -32.63
N LEU A 394 30.65 8.88 -31.98
CA LEU A 394 32.05 8.70 -32.30
C LEU A 394 32.19 8.11 -33.72
N LYS A 395 33.02 8.75 -34.56
CA LYS A 395 33.33 8.26 -35.89
C LYS A 395 34.64 7.42 -35.82
N LEU A 396 34.52 6.15 -36.14
CA LEU A 396 35.66 5.21 -36.21
C LEU A 396 35.75 4.67 -37.65
N LEU A 397 36.88 4.86 -38.32
CA LEU A 397 37.13 4.33 -39.69
C LEU A 397 35.96 4.60 -40.67
N ASN A 398 35.45 5.82 -40.73
CA ASN A 398 34.27 6.22 -41.52
C ASN A 398 32.94 5.57 -41.14
N ILE A 399 32.85 4.82 -40.04
CA ILE A 399 31.64 4.22 -39.53
C ILE A 399 31.22 4.95 -38.25
N TYR A 400 29.90 5.09 -38.01
CA TYR A 400 29.34 5.58 -36.76
C TYR A 400 28.78 4.40 -35.94
N PRO A 401 29.63 3.68 -35.16
CA PRO A 401 29.19 2.46 -34.47
C PRO A 401 28.08 2.71 -33.47
N PHE A 402 27.98 3.93 -32.89
CA PHE A 402 26.97 4.34 -31.93
C PHE A 402 25.81 5.13 -32.52
N GLN A 403 25.67 5.19 -33.86
CA GLN A 403 24.47 5.82 -34.44
C GLN A 403 23.19 5.04 -34.11
N ARG A 404 22.08 5.76 -33.88
CA ARG A 404 20.79 5.18 -33.51
C ARG A 404 20.86 4.27 -32.26
N ALA A 405 21.82 4.54 -31.39
CA ALA A 405 21.95 3.87 -30.11
C ALA A 405 21.28 4.66 -29.00
N ASP A 406 20.86 3.97 -27.99
CA ASP A 406 20.37 4.55 -26.74
C ASP A 406 21.08 3.89 -25.56
N LEU A 407 21.42 4.73 -24.57
CA LEU A 407 21.98 4.34 -23.31
C LEU A 407 21.09 4.93 -22.20
N GLY A 408 20.60 4.08 -21.33
CA GLY A 408 19.81 4.48 -20.17
C GLY A 408 20.40 3.97 -18.88
N PHE A 409 20.27 4.73 -17.80
CA PHE A 409 20.61 4.36 -16.44
C PHE A 409 19.46 4.65 -15.50
N VAL A 410 19.26 3.75 -14.54
CA VAL A 410 18.42 3.96 -13.36
C VAL A 410 19.30 3.72 -12.15
N ILE A 411 19.39 4.72 -11.27
CA ILE A 411 20.14 4.62 -10.01
C ILE A 411 19.14 4.84 -8.89
N GLN A 412 19.11 3.92 -7.95
CA GLN A 412 18.33 4.02 -6.73
C GLN A 412 19.27 3.85 -5.54
N ALA A 413 19.18 4.76 -4.58
CA ALA A 413 19.93 4.67 -3.34
C ALA A 413 19.04 5.10 -2.17
N ASN A 414 18.98 4.29 -1.12
CA ASN A 414 18.14 4.55 0.02
C ASN A 414 18.90 4.28 1.32
N SER A 415 18.63 5.07 2.35
CA SER A 415 19.03 4.71 3.71
C SER A 415 18.30 3.44 4.15
N GLY A 416 18.92 2.69 5.06
CA GLY A 416 18.29 1.52 5.67
C GLY A 416 17.04 1.90 6.46
N THR A 417 16.08 0.98 6.51
CA THR A 417 14.91 1.09 7.39
C THR A 417 15.30 0.85 8.85
N PRO A 418 14.56 1.37 9.82
CA PRO A 418 14.82 1.12 11.23
C PRO A 418 14.64 -0.36 11.60
N TYR A 419 15.26 -0.76 12.70
CA TYR A 419 15.04 -2.03 13.36
C TYR A 419 15.31 -1.92 14.86
N THR A 420 14.67 -2.80 15.65
CA THR A 420 14.92 -2.95 17.07
C THR A 420 16.08 -3.91 17.28
N PRO A 421 17.20 -3.48 17.89
CA PRO A 421 18.34 -4.36 18.13
C PRO A 421 17.98 -5.43 19.18
N TYR A 422 18.46 -6.65 18.96
CA TYR A 422 18.33 -7.71 19.95
C TYR A 422 19.39 -7.52 21.05
N ALA A 423 18.95 -7.33 22.28
CA ALA A 423 19.82 -7.25 23.44
C ALA A 423 19.48 -8.36 24.44
N ARG A 424 20.35 -9.35 24.53
CA ARG A 424 20.15 -10.51 25.41
C ARG A 424 20.20 -10.17 26.91
N ASP A 425 20.95 -9.12 27.28
CA ASP A 425 21.31 -8.84 28.66
C ASP A 425 21.13 -7.37 29.07
N ILE A 426 20.60 -6.53 28.22
CA ILE A 426 20.46 -5.10 28.49
C ILE A 426 18.95 -4.82 28.57
N GLY A 427 18.46 -4.43 29.73
CA GLY A 427 17.06 -4.07 29.97
C GLY A 427 16.41 -3.27 28.80
N LEU A 428 15.45 -2.49 28.94
CA LEU A 428 14.64 -1.79 27.92
C LEU A 428 15.41 -1.40 26.65
N VAL A 429 15.15 -2.13 25.56
CA VAL A 429 15.67 -1.79 24.22
C VAL A 429 14.72 -0.80 23.58
N GLU A 430 15.22 0.33 23.12
CA GLU A 430 14.42 1.31 22.40
C GLU A 430 14.00 0.76 21.02
N ILE A 431 12.69 0.76 20.76
CA ILE A 431 12.11 0.27 19.51
C ILE A 431 12.67 1.07 18.33
N ASN A 432 13.08 0.37 17.27
CA ASN A 432 13.53 1.00 16.01
C ASN A 432 14.66 2.02 16.17
N SER A 433 15.54 1.79 17.15
CA SER A 433 16.65 2.71 17.49
C SER A 433 17.82 2.65 16.51
N LEU A 434 18.00 1.55 15.80
CA LEU A 434 19.07 1.36 14.83
C LEU A 434 18.54 1.25 13.40
N ARG A 435 19.44 1.35 12.41
CA ARG A 435 19.09 1.25 10.97
C ARG A 435 19.84 0.13 10.29
N LYS A 436 19.14 -0.57 9.42
CA LYS A 436 19.71 -1.55 8.50
C LYS A 436 20.73 -0.88 7.57
N PRO A 437 21.63 -1.63 6.94
CA PRO A 437 22.53 -1.10 5.92
C PRO A 437 21.80 -0.37 4.80
N SER A 438 22.42 0.69 4.28
CA SER A 438 21.90 1.41 3.11
C SER A 438 21.91 0.52 1.88
N THR A 439 20.94 0.71 1.00
CA THR A 439 20.80 -0.08 -0.23
C THR A 439 20.98 0.80 -1.46
N TYR A 440 21.60 0.24 -2.52
CA TYR A 440 21.67 0.91 -3.81
C TYR A 440 21.64 -0.08 -4.97
N THR A 441 21.08 0.35 -6.10
CA THR A 441 21.12 -0.39 -7.37
C THR A 441 21.43 0.57 -8.51
N ILE A 442 22.17 0.07 -9.48
CA ILE A 442 22.43 0.76 -10.75
C ILE A 442 22.03 -0.20 -11.86
N ASP A 443 20.99 0.17 -12.60
CA ASP A 443 20.53 -0.58 -13.76
C ASP A 443 20.93 0.17 -15.03
N MET A 444 21.29 -0.57 -16.07
CA MET A 444 21.72 -0.01 -17.36
C MET A 444 20.99 -0.71 -18.50
N ILE A 445 20.58 0.07 -19.47
CA ILE A 445 20.05 -0.43 -20.75
C ILE A 445 20.83 0.16 -21.92
N LEU A 446 21.35 -0.71 -22.76
CA LEU A 446 22.01 -0.37 -24.02
C LEU A 446 21.12 -0.84 -25.16
N GLY A 447 20.68 0.08 -25.99
CA GLY A 447 19.85 -0.24 -27.15
C GLY A 447 20.51 0.20 -28.44
N LYS A 448 20.30 -0.55 -29.51
CA LYS A 448 20.69 -0.15 -30.87
C LYS A 448 19.58 -0.48 -31.86
N ARG A 449 19.22 0.51 -32.67
CA ARG A 449 18.23 0.35 -33.72
C ARG A 449 18.88 0.20 -35.07
N PHE A 450 18.50 -0.85 -35.79
CA PHE A 450 18.91 -1.15 -37.15
C PHE A 450 17.77 -0.84 -38.10
N ALA A 451 18.04 -0.11 -39.19
CA ALA A 451 17.07 0.00 -40.26
C ALA A 451 17.23 -1.25 -41.16
N LEU A 452 16.15 -1.98 -41.29
CA LEU A 452 16.04 -3.08 -42.26
C LEU A 452 15.44 -2.51 -43.58
N ALA A 453 14.94 -3.35 -44.45
CA ALA A 453 14.35 -2.90 -45.72
C ALA A 453 13.05 -2.09 -45.56
N GLY A 454 12.91 -0.99 -46.28
CA GLY A 454 11.72 -0.17 -46.28
C GLY A 454 11.47 0.58 -44.97
N LYS A 455 10.27 0.40 -44.39
CA LYS A 455 9.86 1.01 -43.09
C LYS A 455 10.13 0.12 -41.89
N ILE A 456 10.74 -1.05 -42.08
CA ILE A 456 10.97 -2.02 -41.01
C ILE A 456 12.27 -1.64 -40.27
N SER A 457 12.20 -1.62 -38.95
CA SER A 457 13.37 -1.44 -38.08
C SER A 457 13.36 -2.50 -36.99
N ALA A 458 14.53 -3.02 -36.64
CA ALA A 458 14.75 -3.90 -35.49
C ALA A 458 15.53 -3.14 -34.42
N ARG A 459 15.22 -3.36 -33.16
CA ARG A 459 15.98 -2.85 -32.01
C ARG A 459 16.52 -4.04 -31.20
N THR A 460 17.84 -4.13 -31.08
CA THR A 460 18.47 -4.99 -30.09
C THR A 460 18.71 -4.19 -28.82
N PHE A 461 18.60 -4.84 -27.68
CA PHE A 461 18.94 -4.21 -26.40
C PHE A 461 19.61 -5.22 -25.45
N LEU A 462 20.53 -4.70 -24.65
CA LEU A 462 21.13 -5.36 -23.51
C LEU A 462 20.71 -4.61 -22.25
N GLU A 463 20.01 -5.27 -21.37
CA GLU A 463 19.62 -4.77 -20.05
C GLU A 463 20.50 -5.45 -19.00
N ILE A 464 21.10 -4.65 -18.13
CA ILE A 464 21.91 -5.12 -17.00
C ILE A 464 21.29 -4.58 -15.74
N LEU A 465 20.65 -5.44 -14.98
CA LEU A 465 20.09 -5.11 -13.67
C LEU A 465 21.17 -5.32 -12.61
N ASN A 466 21.23 -4.41 -11.64
CA ASN A 466 22.24 -4.40 -10.58
C ASN A 466 23.66 -4.46 -11.16
N LEU A 467 24.04 -3.50 -11.98
CA LEU A 467 25.31 -3.42 -12.71
C LEU A 467 26.54 -3.64 -11.80
N THR A 468 26.50 -3.09 -10.60
CA THR A 468 27.57 -3.19 -9.60
C THR A 468 27.60 -4.51 -8.86
N ASN A 469 26.59 -5.37 -9.03
CA ASN A 469 26.38 -6.58 -8.25
C ASN A 469 26.33 -6.30 -6.73
N ALA A 470 25.66 -5.18 -6.35
CA ALA A 470 25.53 -4.79 -4.94
C ALA A 470 24.74 -5.85 -4.16
N ARG A 471 25.26 -6.25 -3.02
CA ARG A 471 24.58 -7.16 -2.07
C ARG A 471 23.74 -6.35 -1.10
N ASN A 472 22.57 -5.92 -1.54
CA ASN A 472 21.64 -5.14 -0.72
C ASN A 472 20.97 -6.04 0.32
N ALA A 473 21.14 -5.71 1.61
CA ALA A 473 20.52 -6.45 2.69
C ALA A 473 18.99 -6.27 2.67
N ILE A 474 18.25 -7.39 2.63
CA ILE A 474 16.79 -7.45 2.80
C ILE A 474 16.47 -7.89 4.22
N ILE A 475 17.11 -8.96 4.68
CA ILE A 475 16.99 -9.51 6.02
C ILE A 475 18.32 -9.28 6.74
N ILE A 476 18.25 -8.95 8.03
CA ILE A 476 19.41 -8.78 8.88
C ILE A 476 19.25 -9.60 10.16
N PHE A 477 20.34 -9.91 10.82
CA PHE A 477 20.34 -10.37 12.20
C PHE A 477 20.22 -9.16 13.12
N THR A 478 19.16 -9.09 13.91
CA THR A 478 18.90 -7.94 14.80
C THR A 478 19.96 -7.79 15.90
N SER A 479 20.74 -8.84 16.20
CA SER A 479 21.85 -8.81 17.14
C SER A 479 23.06 -8.00 16.65
N SER A 480 23.33 -8.01 15.34
CA SER A 480 24.48 -7.33 14.73
C SER A 480 24.10 -6.16 13.81
N GLY A 481 22.89 -6.18 13.23
CA GLY A 481 22.48 -5.28 12.17
C GLY A 481 22.97 -5.68 10.78
N GLU A 482 23.65 -6.81 10.65
CA GLU A 482 24.26 -7.28 9.40
C GLU A 482 23.50 -8.48 8.81
N PRO A 483 23.52 -8.68 7.48
CA PRO A 483 22.78 -9.77 6.82
C PRO A 483 23.48 -11.14 6.89
N ASP A 484 24.77 -11.18 7.16
CA ASP A 484 25.63 -12.36 7.11
C ASP A 484 26.46 -12.57 8.39
N TYR A 485 26.17 -11.82 9.45
CA TYR A 485 26.82 -11.94 10.74
C TYR A 485 25.82 -11.85 11.89
N SER A 486 25.96 -12.71 12.89
CA SER A 486 25.14 -12.68 14.14
C SER A 486 26.04 -12.68 15.37
N LEU A 487 25.69 -11.88 16.37
CA LEU A 487 26.34 -11.92 17.69
C LEU A 487 25.84 -13.09 18.54
N VAL A 488 24.75 -13.75 18.15
CA VAL A 488 24.23 -14.94 18.82
C VAL A 488 25.06 -16.15 18.38
N PRO A 489 25.73 -16.85 19.30
CA PRO A 489 26.56 -18.00 18.94
C PRO A 489 25.72 -19.22 18.53
N GLY A 490 26.34 -20.16 17.81
CA GLY A 490 25.74 -21.46 17.47
C GLY A 490 25.06 -21.54 16.11
N HIS A 491 25.14 -20.49 15.29
CA HIS A 491 24.67 -20.54 13.91
C HIS A 491 25.71 -21.20 12.98
N SER A 492 25.22 -22.01 12.02
CA SER A 492 26.09 -22.57 10.97
C SER A 492 26.47 -21.50 9.93
N GLU A 493 27.55 -21.74 9.16
CA GLU A 493 27.97 -20.86 8.07
C GLU A 493 26.88 -20.70 7.00
N GLU A 494 26.18 -21.77 6.67
CA GLU A 494 25.09 -21.75 5.67
C GLU A 494 23.92 -20.89 6.15
N TYR A 495 23.60 -20.89 7.44
CA TYR A 495 22.58 -20.05 8.02
C TYR A 495 22.97 -18.56 7.97
N LEU A 496 24.23 -18.24 8.28
CA LEU A 496 24.75 -16.87 8.21
C LEU A 496 24.87 -16.37 6.77
N ASN A 497 25.36 -17.19 5.85
CA ASN A 497 25.55 -16.83 4.44
C ASN A 497 24.33 -17.10 3.57
N ASN A 498 23.11 -17.03 4.10
CA ASN A 498 21.89 -17.29 3.37
C ASN A 498 21.68 -16.29 2.22
N PRO A 499 21.65 -16.74 0.95
CA PRO A 499 21.41 -15.85 -0.19
C PRO A 499 20.09 -15.08 -0.13
N SER A 500 19.07 -15.59 0.56
CA SER A 500 17.77 -14.93 0.71
C SER A 500 17.82 -13.66 1.57
N HIS A 501 18.91 -13.45 2.31
CA HIS A 501 19.14 -12.21 3.06
C HIS A 501 19.49 -11.02 2.17
N PHE A 502 19.79 -11.28 0.89
CA PHE A 502 20.21 -10.25 -0.06
C PHE A 502 19.23 -10.11 -1.22
N GLY A 503 19.20 -8.91 -1.78
CA GLY A 503 18.47 -8.61 -3.02
C GLY A 503 19.04 -9.36 -4.23
N PRO A 504 18.31 -9.31 -5.37
CA PRO A 504 18.72 -10.02 -6.58
C PRO A 504 20.13 -9.66 -7.05
N PRO A 505 20.93 -10.64 -7.47
CA PRO A 505 22.25 -10.41 -8.03
C PRO A 505 22.17 -9.74 -9.40
N ARG A 506 23.33 -9.37 -9.95
CA ARG A 506 23.42 -8.82 -11.31
C ARG A 506 22.81 -9.79 -12.32
N THR A 507 21.92 -9.26 -13.16
CA THR A 507 21.20 -10.04 -14.17
C THR A 507 21.39 -9.38 -15.54
N PHE A 508 21.70 -10.20 -16.55
CA PHE A 508 21.80 -9.77 -17.94
C PHE A 508 20.60 -10.28 -18.73
N ARG A 509 19.98 -9.39 -19.50
CA ARG A 509 18.89 -9.71 -20.40
C ARG A 509 19.20 -9.17 -21.79
N LEU A 510 19.19 -10.04 -22.80
CA LEU A 510 19.32 -9.66 -24.20
C LEU A 510 17.97 -9.82 -24.88
N GLY A 511 17.57 -8.80 -25.65
CA GLY A 511 16.28 -8.81 -26.34
C GLY A 511 16.35 -8.22 -27.74
N LEU A 512 15.35 -8.61 -28.54
CA LEU A 512 15.09 -8.10 -29.90
C LEU A 512 13.65 -7.61 -29.94
N ALA A 513 13.43 -6.39 -30.45
CA ALA A 513 12.12 -5.77 -30.60
C ALA A 513 11.96 -5.15 -32.00
#